data_da23fb2eb678a4b2d5a69c766fad99bd
#
_entry.id   da23fb2eb678a4b2d5a69c766fad99bd
#
_cell.length_a   1.000
_cell.length_b   1.000
_cell.length_c   1.000
_cell.angle_alpha   90.00
_cell.angle_beta   90.00
_cell.angle_gamma   90.00
#
_symmetry.space_group_name_H-M   'P 1'
#
loop_
_entity.id
_entity.type
_entity.pdbx_description
1 polymer ?
#
loop_
_entity_poly.entity_id
_entity_poly.type
_entity_poly.pdbx_seq_one_letter_code
_entity_poly.pdbx_strand_id
1 'polypeptide(L)'
;MAQVQVARAAQEDLDRLIRGLILPADTRQRVARALRPLATFPLLGPELQGRWAGFRFLLGPWRWLIMVYVVMDGGERVVVVTASGRSLPALI
;
A
#
# COMPACT_ATOMS: atom_id res chain seq x y z
N MET A 1 5.52 -18.38 0.05
CA MET A 1 4.87 -17.14 -0.32
C MET A 1 4.71 -16.24 0.89
N ALA A 2 4.88 -14.96 0.71
CA ALA A 2 4.67 -14.01 1.79
C ALA A 2 3.18 -13.85 2.08
N GLN A 3 2.85 -13.63 3.34
CA GLN A 3 1.51 -13.27 3.75
C GLN A 3 1.37 -11.75 3.66
N VAL A 4 0.40 -11.28 2.89
CA VAL A 4 0.16 -9.84 2.70
C VAL A 4 -0.99 -9.41 3.59
N GLN A 5 -0.72 -8.45 4.47
CA GLN A 5 -1.68 -7.93 5.42
C GLN A 5 -1.83 -6.43 5.23
N VAL A 6 -3.03 -5.90 5.49
CA VAL A 6 -3.29 -4.47 5.45
C VAL A 6 -3.58 -4.02 6.87
N ALA A 7 -2.72 -3.18 7.42
CA ALA A 7 -2.88 -2.68 8.79
C ALA A 7 -4.17 -1.87 8.92
N ARG A 8 -4.69 -1.80 10.16
CA ARG A 8 -5.93 -1.04 10.40
C ARG A 8 -5.82 0.41 9.93
N ALA A 9 -4.69 1.06 10.17
CA ALA A 9 -4.51 2.44 9.75
C ALA A 9 -4.62 2.59 8.24
N ALA A 10 -4.07 1.64 7.47
CA ALA A 10 -4.17 1.66 6.03
C ALA A 10 -5.61 1.40 5.56
N GLN A 11 -6.32 0.52 6.26
CA GLN A 11 -7.74 0.29 5.95
C GLN A 11 -8.56 1.55 6.19
N GLU A 12 -8.30 2.26 7.27
CA GLU A 12 -8.98 3.52 7.58
C GLU A 12 -8.64 4.59 6.56
N ASP A 13 -7.37 4.65 6.13
CA ASP A 13 -6.97 5.57 5.06
C ASP A 13 -7.76 5.29 3.79
N LEU A 14 -7.87 4.03 3.44
CA LEU A 14 -8.60 3.64 2.24
C LEU A 14 -10.08 3.98 2.35
N ASP A 15 -10.67 3.76 3.54
CA ASP A 15 -12.06 4.14 3.78
C ASP A 15 -12.29 5.63 3.55
N ARG A 16 -11.37 6.47 4.05
CA ARG A 16 -11.47 7.91 3.86
C ARG A 16 -11.38 8.28 2.38
N LEU A 17 -10.47 7.65 1.66
CA LEU A 17 -10.33 7.91 0.22
C LEU A 17 -11.56 7.50 -0.56
N ILE A 18 -12.12 6.33 -0.24
CA ILE A 18 -13.32 5.84 -0.92
C ILE A 18 -14.47 6.82 -0.72
N ARG A 19 -14.69 7.27 0.52
CA ARG A 19 -15.78 8.18 0.82
C ARG A 19 -15.53 9.59 0.29
N GLY A 20 -14.30 10.08 0.46
CA GLY A 20 -13.97 11.45 0.08
C GLY A 20 -13.94 11.68 -1.41
N LEU A 21 -13.51 10.69 -2.18
CA LEU A 21 -13.38 10.79 -3.63
C LEU A 21 -14.48 10.05 -4.37
N ILE A 22 -15.42 9.44 -3.64
CA ILE A 22 -16.55 8.69 -4.21
C ILE A 22 -16.02 7.64 -5.20
N LEU A 23 -15.14 6.78 -4.72
CA LEU A 23 -14.52 5.76 -5.55
C LEU A 23 -15.50 4.61 -5.82
N PRO A 24 -15.24 3.80 -6.86
CA PRO A 24 -16.13 2.68 -7.20
C PRO A 24 -16.32 1.70 -6.03
N ALA A 25 -17.45 1.00 -6.05
CA ALA A 25 -17.79 0.05 -4.98
C ALA A 25 -16.80 -1.11 -4.89
N ASP A 26 -16.12 -1.45 -5.98
CA ASP A 26 -15.16 -2.55 -6.00
C ASP A 26 -13.71 -2.10 -5.72
N THR A 27 -13.53 -0.89 -5.17
CA THR A 27 -12.20 -0.33 -4.90
C THR A 27 -11.37 -1.25 -4.02
N ARG A 28 -11.96 -1.81 -2.95
CA ARG A 28 -11.21 -2.69 -2.04
C ARG A 28 -10.72 -3.93 -2.76
N GLN A 29 -11.53 -4.49 -3.65
CA GLN A 29 -11.15 -5.66 -4.42
C GLN A 29 -10.03 -5.34 -5.40
N ARG A 30 -10.07 -4.16 -6.01
CA ARG A 30 -9.00 -3.70 -6.91
C ARG A 30 -7.69 -3.50 -6.17
N VAL A 31 -7.76 -2.94 -4.96
CA VAL A 31 -6.58 -2.76 -4.11
C VAL A 31 -6.00 -4.12 -3.73
N ALA A 32 -6.83 -5.06 -3.31
CA ALA A 32 -6.37 -6.39 -2.96
C ALA A 32 -5.68 -7.08 -4.14
N ARG A 33 -6.23 -6.91 -5.33
CA ARG A 33 -5.63 -7.46 -6.55
C ARG A 33 -4.28 -6.82 -6.86
N ALA A 34 -4.17 -5.50 -6.65
CA ALA A 34 -2.91 -4.79 -6.87
C ALA A 34 -1.82 -5.21 -5.90
N LEU A 35 -2.19 -5.69 -4.71
CA LEU A 35 -1.25 -6.13 -3.70
C LEU A 35 -0.81 -7.59 -3.86
N ARG A 36 -1.52 -8.38 -4.65
CA ARG A 36 -1.21 -9.80 -4.81
C ARG A 36 0.24 -10.10 -5.19
N PRO A 37 0.86 -9.35 -6.11
CA PRO A 37 2.24 -9.66 -6.49
C PRO A 37 3.21 -9.64 -5.32
N LEU A 38 2.90 -8.94 -4.24
CA LEU A 38 3.77 -8.88 -3.08
C LEU A 38 3.88 -10.22 -2.36
N ALA A 39 2.92 -11.12 -2.53
CA ALA A 39 3.01 -12.46 -1.96
C ALA A 39 4.17 -13.25 -2.59
N THR A 40 4.41 -13.04 -3.87
CA THR A 40 5.50 -13.71 -4.59
C THR A 40 6.78 -12.86 -4.59
N PHE A 41 6.64 -11.54 -4.69
CA PHE A 41 7.76 -10.62 -4.81
C PHE A 41 7.67 -9.53 -3.76
N PRO A 42 8.01 -9.83 -2.49
CA PRO A 42 7.89 -8.84 -1.41
C PRO A 42 8.70 -7.56 -1.65
N LEU A 43 9.79 -7.64 -2.39
CA LEU A 43 10.66 -6.49 -2.64
C LEU A 43 10.34 -5.79 -3.96
N LEU A 44 9.16 -6.03 -4.52
CA LEU A 44 8.76 -5.51 -5.82
C LEU A 44 8.77 -3.98 -5.87
N GLY A 45 8.25 -3.31 -4.83
CA GLY A 45 8.19 -1.87 -4.80
C GLY A 45 9.52 -1.25 -4.41
N PRO A 46 9.86 -0.08 -4.94
CA PRO A 46 11.10 0.59 -4.59
C PRO A 46 11.09 1.06 -3.13
N GLU A 47 12.28 1.15 -2.56
CA GLU A 47 12.45 1.68 -1.21
C GLU A 47 12.21 3.18 -1.18
N LEU A 48 11.61 3.63 -0.09
CA LEU A 48 11.46 5.04 0.20
C LEU A 48 12.71 5.56 0.92
N GLN A 49 12.91 6.86 0.82
CA GLN A 49 14.06 7.53 1.41
C GLN A 49 13.64 8.38 2.61
N GLY A 50 14.63 8.91 3.33
CA GLY A 50 14.40 9.81 4.44
C GLY A 50 13.74 9.12 5.62
N ARG A 51 12.70 9.77 6.17
CA ARG A 51 12.00 9.25 7.35
C ARG A 51 11.28 7.93 7.09
N TRP A 52 11.07 7.59 5.82
CA TRP A 52 10.42 6.34 5.42
C TRP A 52 11.43 5.27 5.01
N ALA A 53 12.72 5.47 5.31
CA ALA A 53 13.74 4.48 4.99
C ALA A 53 13.37 3.13 5.60
N GLY A 54 13.54 2.05 4.84
CA GLY A 54 13.14 0.73 5.25
C GLY A 54 11.74 0.34 4.82
N PHE A 55 10.93 1.30 4.36
CA PHE A 55 9.62 1.02 3.79
C PHE A 55 9.72 1.04 2.27
N ARG A 56 8.74 0.42 1.64
CA ARG A 56 8.61 0.37 0.17
C ARG A 56 7.22 0.83 -0.21
N PHE A 57 7.01 1.09 -1.50
CA PHE A 57 5.68 1.49 -1.94
C PHE A 57 5.30 0.83 -3.26
N LEU A 58 3.99 0.74 -3.48
CA LEU A 58 3.41 0.38 -4.77
C LEU A 58 2.33 1.38 -5.11
N LEU A 59 2.10 1.56 -6.39
CA LEU A 59 0.91 2.26 -6.84
C LEU A 59 -0.24 1.26 -6.87
N GLY A 60 -1.43 1.73 -6.48
CA GLY A 60 -2.61 0.89 -6.47
C GLY A 60 -3.25 0.78 -7.84
N PRO A 61 -4.57 0.49 -7.88
CA PRO A 61 -5.29 0.37 -9.15
C PRO A 61 -5.20 1.63 -10.00
N TRP A 62 -4.99 2.77 -9.37
CA TRP A 62 -4.82 4.05 -10.05
C TRP A 62 -3.45 4.62 -9.70
N ARG A 63 -2.86 5.36 -10.63
CA ARG A 63 -1.51 5.88 -10.48
C ARG A 63 -1.36 6.90 -9.36
N TRP A 64 -2.46 7.50 -8.92
CA TRP A 64 -2.44 8.49 -7.84
C TRP A 64 -2.47 7.87 -6.45
N LEU A 65 -2.78 6.58 -6.34
CA LEU A 65 -2.90 5.91 -5.03
C LEU A 65 -1.57 5.25 -4.69
N ILE A 66 -0.95 5.72 -3.60
CA ILE A 66 0.30 5.16 -3.10
C ILE A 66 -0.01 4.29 -1.89
N MET A 67 0.48 3.05 -1.92
CA MET A 67 0.38 2.13 -0.79
C MET A 67 1.78 1.85 -0.27
N VAL A 68 2.03 2.25 0.98
CA VAL A 68 3.33 2.07 1.63
C VAL A 68 3.30 0.80 2.45
N TYR A 69 4.33 -0.01 2.31
CA TYR A 69 4.39 -1.28 3.02
C TYR A 69 5.79 -1.55 3.58
N VAL A 70 5.86 -2.48 4.52
CA VAL A 70 7.11 -2.95 5.09
C VAL A 70 7.17 -4.47 4.98
N VAL A 71 8.36 -4.99 4.74
CA VAL A 71 8.61 -6.43 4.66
C VAL A 71 9.18 -6.89 5.99
N MET A 72 8.58 -7.90 6.57
CA MET A 72 8.93 -8.39 7.90
C MET A 72 9.22 -9.88 7.86
N ASP A 73 9.82 -10.39 8.94
CA ASP A 73 10.05 -11.81 9.14
C ASP A 73 10.84 -12.46 7.99
N GLY A 74 11.88 -11.76 7.53
CA GLY A 74 12.75 -12.30 6.48
C GLY A 74 12.06 -12.45 5.13
N GLY A 75 11.01 -11.67 4.89
CA GLY A 75 10.26 -11.73 3.63
C GLY A 75 9.01 -12.59 3.68
N GLU A 76 8.69 -13.14 4.84
CA GLU A 76 7.52 -13.99 4.98
C GLU A 76 6.23 -13.21 5.21
N ARG A 77 6.33 -11.96 5.62
CA ARG A 77 5.16 -11.12 5.90
C ARG A 77 5.35 -9.73 5.32
N VAL A 78 4.31 -9.24 4.67
CA VAL A 78 4.25 -7.89 4.10
C VAL A 78 3.07 -7.19 4.76
N VAL A 79 3.32 -6.00 5.34
CA VAL A 79 2.27 -5.23 6.00
C VAL A 79 2.13 -3.88 5.30
N VAL A 80 0.96 -3.61 4.75
CA VAL A 80 0.64 -2.29 4.17
C VAL A 80 0.25 -1.38 5.33
N VAL A 81 1.02 -0.32 5.54
CA VAL A 81 0.88 0.52 6.72
C VAL A 81 0.07 1.78 6.47
N THR A 82 0.03 2.26 5.23
CA THR A 82 -0.74 3.45 4.90
C THR A 82 -1.07 3.48 3.41
N ALA A 83 -2.13 4.21 3.08
CA ALA A 83 -2.55 4.47 1.71
C ALA A 83 -2.87 5.95 1.57
N SER A 84 -2.39 6.59 0.51
CA SER A 84 -2.61 8.02 0.35
C SER A 84 -2.53 8.42 -1.12
N GLY A 85 -2.98 9.65 -1.40
CA GLY A 85 -2.87 10.20 -2.74
C GLY A 85 -1.45 10.71 -3.02
N ARG A 86 -1.05 10.65 -4.28
CA ARG A 86 0.31 11.03 -4.70
C ARG A 86 0.63 12.50 -4.46
N SER A 87 -0.39 13.31 -4.30
CA SER A 87 -0.19 14.74 -4.07
C SER A 87 0.30 15.06 -2.66
N LEU A 88 0.39 14.07 -1.77
CA LEU A 88 0.80 14.31 -0.39
C LEU A 88 2.31 14.47 -0.31
N PRO A 89 2.82 15.65 0.03
CA PRO A 89 4.28 15.89 0.04
C PRO A 89 5.03 15.04 1.04
N ALA A 90 4.35 14.57 2.08
CA ALA A 90 4.98 13.78 3.14
C ALA A 90 5.58 12.47 2.64
N LEU A 91 5.20 12.02 1.44
CA LEU A 91 5.67 10.77 0.88
C LEU A 91 6.85 10.95 -0.09
N ILE A 92 7.29 12.18 -0.30
CA ILE A 92 8.35 12.47 -1.27
C ILE A 92 9.65 12.85 -0.59
#